data_ad5cb30f442b3b65cd9a788827077e1b
#
_entry.id   ad5cb30f442b3b65cd9a788827077e1b
#
_cell.length_a   1.000
_cell.length_b   1.000
_cell.length_c   1.000
_cell.angle_alpha   90.00
_cell.angle_beta   90.00
_cell.angle_gamma   90.00
#
_symmetry.space_group_name_H-M   'P 1'
#
loop_
_entity.id
_entity.type
_entity.pdbx_description
1 polymer ?
#
loop_
_entity_poly.entity_id
_entity_poly.type
_entity_poly.pdbx_seq_one_letter_code
_entity_poly.pdbx_strand_id
1 'polypeptide(L)'
;MEQKSMTALISAFSRAYHSLQNTDKVFDDYLAKDILTENEYEQISSNMSKGINFFNPSFDGTQKEALHWIVDNQLSPTPLGRSAFAEKALENAVRGGVKQYVIFAAGYDTFAYRQPDWASTIQIFELDHPATGSDKQKRIQSLLSEKPANLHYVSADFTENNWESNLISCLEFDQSKISFCSLLGISYYLSKRTFAETLNTISCIVPKGSVIIFDYPDEDSYTAKAGERTKKQVALAGGANEKMLASYSYSELKNVLADSNFLIYEHLTPNEITEQYFKKYNKLNPEHPITAFDNVNYCLAVKS
;
A
#
# COMPACT_ATOMS: atom_id res chain seq x y z
N MET A 1 -17.44 18.61 -2.20
CA MET A 1 -16.01 18.55 -1.85
C MET A 1 -15.66 17.07 -1.78
N GLU A 2 -14.90 16.60 -2.72
CA GLU A 2 -14.40 15.23 -2.69
C GLU A 2 -13.48 15.07 -1.48
N GLN A 3 -13.72 14.03 -0.70
CA GLN A 3 -13.09 13.83 0.59
C GLN A 3 -11.78 13.08 0.37
N LYS A 4 -10.67 13.58 0.97
CA LYS A 4 -9.39 12.87 0.99
C LYS A 4 -9.55 11.49 1.64
N SER A 5 -8.80 10.49 1.18
CA SER A 5 -8.89 9.13 1.71
C SER A 5 -8.45 9.06 3.19
N MET A 6 -9.36 8.60 4.05
CA MET A 6 -9.08 8.39 5.47
C MET A 6 -8.20 7.16 5.68
N THR A 7 -8.38 6.11 4.90
CA THR A 7 -7.53 4.91 5.00
C THR A 7 -6.09 5.18 4.56
N ALA A 8 -5.88 6.07 3.58
CA ALA A 8 -4.54 6.52 3.20
C ALA A 8 -3.86 7.30 4.36
N LEU A 9 -4.60 8.16 5.09
CA LEU A 9 -4.08 8.86 6.27
C LEU A 9 -3.73 7.90 7.41
N ILE A 10 -4.59 6.91 7.69
CA ILE A 10 -4.32 5.87 8.71
C ILE A 10 -3.10 5.02 8.32
N SER A 11 -2.96 4.69 7.04
CA SER A 11 -1.77 3.99 6.53
C SER A 11 -0.49 4.80 6.72
N ALA A 12 -0.51 6.11 6.44
CA ALA A 12 0.62 6.99 6.72
C ALA A 12 0.91 7.09 8.22
N PHE A 13 -0.14 7.25 9.05
CA PHE A 13 -0.02 7.27 10.50
C PHE A 13 0.66 6.01 11.06
N SER A 14 0.28 4.83 10.59
CA SER A 14 0.86 3.58 11.08
C SER A 14 2.35 3.44 10.73
N ARG A 15 2.76 3.86 9.52
CA ARG A 15 4.18 3.90 9.14
C ARG A 15 4.95 4.94 9.96
N ALA A 16 4.37 6.14 10.15
CA ALA A 16 4.94 7.19 10.98
C ALA A 16 5.15 6.73 12.43
N TYR A 17 4.12 6.12 13.03
CA TYR A 17 4.18 5.62 14.40
C TYR A 17 5.29 4.57 14.55
N HIS A 18 5.34 3.59 13.64
CA HIS A 18 6.36 2.54 13.65
C HIS A 18 7.78 3.12 13.53
N SER A 19 7.98 4.06 12.61
CA SER A 19 9.29 4.72 12.40
C SER A 19 9.75 5.56 13.58
N LEU A 20 8.81 6.16 14.34
CA LEU A 20 9.13 6.99 15.50
C LEU A 20 9.34 6.19 16.79
N GLN A 21 8.55 5.14 17.01
CA GLN A 21 8.52 4.43 18.29
C GLN A 21 9.52 3.27 18.37
N ASN A 22 9.97 2.75 17.24
CA ASN A 22 10.81 1.55 17.20
C ASN A 22 12.25 1.87 16.80
N THR A 23 13.22 1.30 17.52
CA THR A 23 14.65 1.34 17.14
C THR A 23 14.91 0.40 15.98
N ASP A 24 14.50 -0.86 16.12
CA ASP A 24 14.50 -1.83 15.03
C ASP A 24 13.19 -1.70 14.26
N LYS A 25 13.25 -1.75 12.93
CA LYS A 25 12.09 -1.45 12.10
C LYS A 25 11.86 -2.56 11.08
N VAL A 26 10.59 -2.85 10.83
CA VAL A 26 10.17 -3.68 9.69
C VAL A 26 10.36 -2.90 8.39
N PHE A 27 9.96 -1.64 8.43
CA PHE A 27 10.05 -0.70 7.33
C PHE A 27 10.20 0.72 7.90
N ASP A 28 11.17 1.48 7.42
CA ASP A 28 11.41 2.84 7.91
C ASP A 28 10.89 3.90 6.94
N ASP A 29 9.72 4.42 7.24
CA ASP A 29 9.18 5.59 6.55
C ASP A 29 9.35 6.84 7.41
N TYR A 30 10.57 7.36 7.45
CA TYR A 30 10.93 8.51 8.28
C TYR A 30 10.22 9.81 7.86
N LEU A 31 9.67 9.89 6.64
CA LEU A 31 8.90 11.05 6.15
C LEU A 31 7.40 10.96 6.44
N ALA A 32 6.88 9.79 6.80
CA ALA A 32 5.44 9.60 6.97
C ALA A 32 4.86 10.49 8.08
N LYS A 33 5.63 10.83 9.12
CA LYS A 33 5.18 11.74 10.18
C LYS A 33 5.02 13.16 9.66
N ASP A 34 5.93 13.62 8.83
CA ASP A 34 5.96 14.99 8.34
C ASP A 34 4.83 15.26 7.34
N ILE A 35 4.38 14.22 6.61
CA ILE A 35 3.19 14.31 5.74
C ILE A 35 1.90 14.54 6.52
N LEU A 36 1.81 14.07 7.76
CA LEU A 36 0.64 14.28 8.62
C LEU A 36 0.75 15.62 9.35
N THR A 37 -0.36 16.36 9.43
CA THR A 37 -0.42 17.49 10.37
C THR A 37 -0.39 16.98 11.80
N GLU A 38 0.11 17.80 12.74
CA GLU A 38 0.14 17.42 14.15
C GLU A 38 -1.27 17.08 14.67
N ASN A 39 -2.27 17.87 14.29
CA ASN A 39 -3.66 17.64 14.66
C ASN A 39 -4.20 16.29 14.13
N GLU A 40 -3.87 15.91 12.89
CA GLU A 40 -4.27 14.60 12.35
C GLU A 40 -3.61 13.45 13.12
N TYR A 41 -2.32 13.57 13.40
CA TYR A 41 -1.58 12.56 14.15
C TYR A 41 -2.15 12.38 15.55
N GLU A 42 -2.43 13.47 16.27
CA GLU A 42 -3.03 13.46 17.60
C GLU A 42 -4.47 12.93 17.59
N GLN A 43 -5.28 13.35 16.62
CA GLN A 43 -6.66 12.88 16.49
C GLN A 43 -6.72 11.37 16.20
N ILE A 44 -5.91 10.87 15.27
CA ILE A 44 -5.84 9.43 14.97
C ILE A 44 -5.37 8.68 16.22
N SER A 45 -4.30 9.14 16.87
CA SER A 45 -3.78 8.53 18.12
C SER A 45 -4.85 8.44 19.20
N SER A 46 -5.55 9.56 19.46
CA SER A 46 -6.60 9.64 20.48
C SER A 46 -7.81 8.77 20.13
N ASN A 47 -8.27 8.78 18.90
CA ASN A 47 -9.42 8.01 18.49
C ASN A 47 -9.15 6.50 18.55
N MET A 48 -7.98 6.08 18.08
CA MET A 48 -7.57 4.68 18.12
C MET A 48 -7.41 4.19 19.54
N SER A 49 -6.65 4.90 20.39
CA SER A 49 -6.44 4.46 21.77
C SER A 49 -7.73 4.39 22.60
N LYS A 50 -8.67 5.32 22.39
CA LYS A 50 -10.00 5.25 23.02
C LYS A 50 -10.86 4.09 22.49
N GLY A 51 -10.60 3.63 21.28
CA GLY A 51 -11.28 2.51 20.65
C GLY A 51 -10.77 1.13 21.04
N ILE A 52 -9.84 1.01 22.01
CA ILE A 52 -9.19 -0.27 22.36
C ILE A 52 -10.18 -1.40 22.63
N ASN A 53 -11.28 -1.12 23.33
CA ASN A 53 -12.27 -2.14 23.67
C ASN A 53 -12.96 -2.76 22.45
N PHE A 54 -13.01 -2.06 21.31
CA PHE A 54 -13.46 -2.64 20.04
C PHE A 54 -12.47 -3.67 19.52
N PHE A 55 -11.17 -3.38 19.64
CA PHE A 55 -10.10 -4.25 19.15
C PHE A 55 -9.74 -5.36 20.13
N ASN A 56 -9.68 -5.04 21.42
CA ASN A 56 -9.33 -5.96 22.50
C ASN A 56 -10.18 -5.66 23.74
N PRO A 57 -11.34 -6.31 23.91
CA PRO A 57 -12.25 -6.05 25.06
C PRO A 57 -11.63 -6.37 26.41
N SER A 58 -10.60 -7.23 26.47
CA SER A 58 -9.91 -7.61 27.70
C SER A 58 -8.64 -6.79 27.98
N PHE A 59 -8.37 -5.74 27.19
CA PHE A 59 -7.19 -4.93 27.39
C PHE A 59 -7.27 -4.15 28.71
N ASP A 60 -6.23 -4.32 29.52
CA ASP A 60 -6.09 -3.66 30.83
C ASP A 60 -4.72 -2.96 30.89
N GLY A 61 -4.63 -1.78 30.33
CA GLY A 61 -3.40 -1.00 30.25
C GLY A 61 -3.68 0.49 30.08
N THR A 62 -2.61 1.27 30.02
CA THR A 62 -2.68 2.71 29.78
C THR A 62 -3.11 3.04 28.36
N GLN A 63 -3.55 4.27 28.13
CA GLN A 63 -3.92 4.76 26.79
C GLN A 63 -2.74 4.69 25.81
N LYS A 64 -1.50 4.89 26.28
CA LYS A 64 -0.30 4.77 25.46
C LYS A 64 -0.05 3.33 25.01
N GLU A 65 -0.18 2.38 25.94
CA GLU A 65 -0.06 0.95 25.64
C GLU A 65 -1.18 0.46 24.74
N ALA A 66 -2.41 0.97 24.92
CA ALA A 66 -3.53 0.69 24.04
C ALA A 66 -3.25 1.12 22.59
N LEU A 67 -2.73 2.33 22.38
CA LEU A 67 -2.33 2.80 21.06
C LEU A 67 -1.26 1.91 20.44
N HIS A 68 -0.23 1.58 21.22
CA HIS A 68 0.87 0.72 20.76
C HIS A 68 0.33 -0.65 20.31
N TRP A 69 -0.50 -1.27 21.14
CA TRP A 69 -1.14 -2.56 20.82
C TRP A 69 -1.98 -2.48 19.54
N ILE A 70 -2.80 -1.43 19.38
CA ILE A 70 -3.65 -1.26 18.18
C ILE A 70 -2.79 -1.08 16.94
N VAL A 71 -1.73 -0.27 17.02
CA VAL A 71 -0.85 -0.05 15.88
C VAL A 71 -0.20 -1.36 15.47
N ASP A 72 0.40 -2.10 16.40
CA ASP A 72 1.13 -3.34 16.09
C ASP A 72 0.21 -4.46 15.60
N ASN A 73 -1.03 -4.52 16.10
CA ASN A 73 -1.93 -5.62 15.78
C ASN A 73 -2.95 -5.32 14.68
N GLN A 74 -3.28 -4.05 14.44
CA GLN A 74 -4.38 -3.69 13.53
C GLN A 74 -3.97 -2.75 12.40
N LEU A 75 -3.12 -1.76 12.67
CA LEU A 75 -2.90 -0.70 11.69
C LEU A 75 -1.63 -0.87 10.86
N SER A 76 -0.51 -1.28 11.49
CA SER A 76 0.79 -1.31 10.85
C SER A 76 1.14 -2.59 10.07
N PRO A 77 0.61 -3.79 10.39
CA PRO A 77 1.06 -5.01 9.73
C PRO A 77 1.00 -4.95 8.20
N THR A 78 -0.15 -4.56 7.63
CA THR A 78 -0.30 -4.48 6.17
C THR A 78 0.52 -3.34 5.55
N PRO A 79 0.44 -2.07 6.02
CA PRO A 79 1.26 -1.01 5.43
C PRO A 79 2.76 -1.25 5.50
N LEU A 80 3.28 -1.77 6.61
CA LEU A 80 4.72 -2.05 6.75
C LEU A 80 5.16 -3.21 5.85
N GLY A 81 4.44 -4.34 5.91
CA GLY A 81 4.80 -5.54 5.16
C GLY A 81 4.74 -5.33 3.65
N ARG A 82 3.66 -4.72 3.14
CA ARG A 82 3.51 -4.48 1.70
C ARG A 82 4.51 -3.46 1.16
N SER A 83 4.85 -2.41 1.94
CA SER A 83 5.87 -1.44 1.54
C SER A 83 7.26 -2.08 1.51
N ALA A 84 7.63 -2.88 2.51
CA ALA A 84 8.88 -3.62 2.52
C ALA A 84 8.98 -4.62 1.35
N PHE A 85 7.89 -5.32 1.05
CA PHE A 85 7.80 -6.23 -0.09
C PHE A 85 7.98 -5.48 -1.42
N ALA A 86 7.25 -4.38 -1.61
CA ALA A 86 7.28 -3.62 -2.85
C ALA A 86 8.65 -2.98 -3.12
N GLU A 87 9.27 -2.34 -2.12
CA GLU A 87 10.55 -1.67 -2.33
C GLU A 87 11.70 -2.66 -2.55
N LYS A 88 11.70 -3.81 -1.84
CA LYS A 88 12.65 -4.89 -2.10
C LYS A 88 12.49 -5.46 -3.52
N ALA A 89 11.24 -5.68 -3.96
CA ALA A 89 10.97 -6.17 -5.31
C ALA A 89 11.35 -5.13 -6.37
N LEU A 90 11.08 -3.84 -6.14
CA LEU A 90 11.46 -2.74 -7.02
C LEU A 90 12.98 -2.65 -7.20
N GLU A 91 13.75 -2.73 -6.11
CA GLU A 91 15.22 -2.73 -6.19
C GLU A 91 15.73 -3.86 -7.10
N ASN A 92 15.21 -5.07 -6.92
CA ASN A 92 15.56 -6.23 -7.75
C ASN A 92 15.15 -6.02 -9.22
N ALA A 93 13.96 -5.46 -9.46
CA ALA A 93 13.44 -5.19 -10.80
C ALA A 93 14.28 -4.11 -11.52
N VAL A 94 14.71 -3.06 -10.81
CA VAL A 94 15.59 -2.01 -11.37
C VAL A 94 16.97 -2.60 -11.76
N ARG A 95 17.54 -3.48 -10.93
CA ARG A 95 18.74 -4.24 -11.29
C ARG A 95 18.52 -5.13 -12.52
N GLY A 96 17.30 -5.62 -12.71
CA GLY A 96 16.86 -6.41 -13.87
C GLY A 96 16.51 -5.57 -15.11
N GLY A 97 16.61 -4.23 -15.07
CA GLY A 97 16.42 -3.36 -16.22
C GLY A 97 15.14 -2.53 -16.25
N VAL A 98 14.31 -2.53 -15.19
CA VAL A 98 13.17 -1.62 -15.04
C VAL A 98 13.65 -0.17 -15.12
N LYS A 99 12.90 0.66 -15.84
CA LYS A 99 13.20 2.09 -16.06
C LYS A 99 12.10 3.03 -15.57
N GLN A 100 10.95 2.50 -15.22
CA GLN A 100 9.79 3.28 -14.79
C GLN A 100 9.12 2.60 -13.60
N TYR A 101 8.79 3.38 -12.59
CA TYR A 101 7.98 2.96 -11.45
C TYR A 101 6.66 3.70 -11.46
N VAL A 102 5.57 2.98 -11.58
CA VAL A 102 4.20 3.53 -11.59
C VAL A 102 3.50 3.11 -10.30
N ILE A 103 3.17 4.09 -9.46
CA ILE A 103 2.51 3.90 -8.17
C ILE A 103 1.02 4.22 -8.34
N PHE A 104 0.19 3.20 -8.30
CA PHE A 104 -1.27 3.33 -8.42
C PHE A 104 -1.89 3.63 -7.05
N ALA A 105 -2.82 4.58 -7.00
CA ALA A 105 -3.42 5.07 -5.77
C ALA A 105 -2.36 5.41 -4.72
N ALA A 106 -1.41 6.26 -5.11
CA ALA A 106 -0.22 6.57 -4.33
C ALA A 106 -0.50 7.09 -2.92
N GLY A 107 -1.67 7.70 -2.68
CA GLY A 107 -2.08 8.19 -1.36
C GLY A 107 -1.01 9.10 -0.76
N TYR A 108 -0.61 8.77 0.46
CA TYR A 108 0.49 9.43 1.15
C TYR A 108 1.77 8.57 1.17
N ASP A 109 2.04 7.86 0.07
CA ASP A 109 3.33 7.19 -0.14
C ASP A 109 4.46 8.21 -0.18
N THR A 110 5.62 7.86 0.37
CA THR A 110 6.77 8.77 0.49
C THR A 110 7.99 8.31 -0.31
N PHE A 111 7.91 7.18 -1.02
CA PHE A 111 9.04 6.58 -1.71
C PHE A 111 9.80 7.60 -2.58
N ALA A 112 9.09 8.36 -3.39
CA ALA A 112 9.70 9.31 -4.32
C ALA A 112 10.57 10.38 -3.63
N TYR A 113 10.31 10.68 -2.36
CA TYR A 113 11.01 11.69 -1.58
C TYR A 113 12.10 11.15 -0.66
N ARG A 114 12.09 9.84 -0.39
CA ARG A 114 13.12 9.13 0.38
C ARG A 114 13.82 8.08 -0.48
N GLN A 115 13.69 8.23 -1.80
CA GLN A 115 14.22 7.28 -2.76
C GLN A 115 15.73 7.05 -2.53
N PRO A 116 16.19 5.80 -2.58
CA PRO A 116 17.61 5.48 -2.51
C PRO A 116 18.31 5.88 -3.82
N ASP A 117 19.64 6.00 -3.78
CA ASP A 117 20.46 6.48 -4.90
C ASP A 117 20.19 5.76 -6.22
N TRP A 118 19.97 4.44 -6.18
CA TRP A 118 19.66 3.66 -7.39
C TRP A 118 18.35 4.07 -8.06
N ALA A 119 17.39 4.63 -7.34
CA ALA A 119 16.11 5.06 -7.88
C ALA A 119 16.20 6.35 -8.71
N SER A 120 17.31 7.10 -8.60
CA SER A 120 17.57 8.25 -9.48
C SER A 120 17.69 7.87 -10.97
N THR A 121 17.88 6.58 -11.26
CA THR A 121 18.01 6.04 -12.63
C THR A 121 16.70 5.69 -13.31
N ILE A 122 15.56 5.81 -12.61
CA ILE A 122 14.23 5.49 -13.11
C ILE A 122 13.31 6.72 -13.04
N GLN A 123 12.26 6.74 -13.87
CA GLN A 123 11.17 7.70 -13.74
C GLN A 123 10.12 7.15 -12.77
N ILE A 124 9.53 8.01 -11.94
CA ILE A 124 8.52 7.64 -10.93
C ILE A 124 7.23 8.40 -11.27
N PHE A 125 6.13 7.65 -11.41
CA PHE A 125 4.81 8.21 -11.70
C PHE A 125 3.88 7.88 -10.53
N GLU A 126 3.39 8.90 -9.85
CA GLU A 126 2.36 8.74 -8.81
C GLU A 126 0.99 9.04 -9.40
N LEU A 127 0.18 8.00 -9.51
CA LEU A 127 -1.20 8.08 -9.97
C LEU A 127 -2.15 8.11 -8.77
N ASP A 128 -3.01 9.11 -8.69
CA ASP A 128 -4.03 9.17 -7.65
C ASP A 128 -5.23 10.01 -8.08
N HIS A 129 -6.33 9.83 -7.35
CA HIS A 129 -7.51 10.68 -7.47
C HIS A 129 -7.13 12.16 -7.23
N PRO A 130 -7.66 13.11 -8.03
CA PRO A 130 -7.27 14.53 -7.97
C PRO A 130 -7.28 15.13 -6.56
N ALA A 131 -8.26 14.77 -5.73
CA ALA A 131 -8.39 15.31 -4.37
C ALA A 131 -7.23 14.87 -3.46
N THR A 132 -6.90 13.57 -3.43
CA THR A 132 -5.81 13.02 -2.62
C THR A 132 -4.46 13.47 -3.14
N GLY A 133 -4.25 13.40 -4.47
CA GLY A 133 -3.00 13.83 -5.09
C GLY A 133 -2.70 15.32 -4.85
N SER A 134 -3.70 16.21 -4.96
CA SER A 134 -3.52 17.63 -4.66
C SER A 134 -3.23 17.91 -3.19
N ASP A 135 -3.89 17.19 -2.27
CA ASP A 135 -3.62 17.33 -0.83
C ASP A 135 -2.19 16.90 -0.49
N LYS A 136 -1.75 15.75 -1.01
CA LYS A 136 -0.36 15.28 -0.86
C LYS A 136 0.65 16.30 -1.38
N GLN A 137 0.47 16.80 -2.59
CA GLN A 137 1.38 17.78 -3.19
C GLN A 137 1.51 19.05 -2.35
N LYS A 138 0.39 19.59 -1.83
CA LYS A 138 0.41 20.76 -0.93
C LYS A 138 1.21 20.50 0.35
N ARG A 139 1.04 19.32 0.94
CA ARG A 139 1.77 18.93 2.16
C ARG A 139 3.26 18.84 1.89
N ILE A 140 3.65 18.14 0.84
CA ILE A 140 5.06 18.00 0.45
C ILE A 140 5.71 19.36 0.13
N GLN A 141 5.02 20.24 -0.59
CA GLN A 141 5.53 21.58 -0.89
C GLN A 141 5.80 22.42 0.37
N SER A 142 5.07 22.18 1.44
CA SER A 142 5.31 22.85 2.73
C SER A 142 6.50 22.27 3.51
N LEU A 143 6.93 21.05 3.19
CA LEU A 143 7.97 20.30 3.91
C LEU A 143 9.32 20.35 3.19
N LEU A 144 9.31 20.23 1.89
CA LEU A 144 10.50 20.06 1.07
C LEU A 144 10.58 21.20 0.03
N SER A 145 11.77 21.78 -0.11
CA SER A 145 12.01 22.90 -1.03
C SER A 145 11.90 22.51 -2.50
N GLU A 146 12.18 21.26 -2.84
CA GLU A 146 12.23 20.81 -4.24
C GLU A 146 11.58 19.42 -4.42
N LYS A 147 10.86 19.29 -5.52
CA LYS A 147 10.34 18.02 -6.00
C LYS A 147 11.47 17.24 -6.71
N PRO A 148 11.63 15.93 -6.48
CA PRO A 148 12.57 15.11 -7.24
C PRO A 148 12.34 15.25 -8.75
N ALA A 149 13.42 15.43 -9.53
CA ALA A 149 13.35 15.68 -10.97
C ALA A 149 12.71 14.51 -11.74
N ASN A 150 12.83 13.28 -11.22
CA ASN A 150 12.30 12.06 -11.80
C ASN A 150 10.89 11.70 -11.31
N LEU A 151 10.21 12.57 -10.52
CA LEU A 151 8.86 12.35 -10.03
C LEU A 151 7.83 13.09 -10.89
N HIS A 152 6.78 12.39 -11.29
CA HIS A 152 5.66 12.90 -12.09
C HIS A 152 4.35 12.56 -11.38
N TYR A 153 3.49 13.57 -11.18
CA TYR A 153 2.15 13.38 -10.66
C TYR A 153 1.16 13.26 -11.79
N VAL A 154 0.35 12.23 -11.75
CA VAL A 154 -0.66 11.91 -12.75
C VAL A 154 -2.01 11.78 -12.08
N SER A 155 -2.98 12.59 -12.49
CA SER A 155 -4.36 12.48 -12.00
C SER A 155 -5.03 11.25 -12.62
N ALA A 156 -5.57 10.35 -11.80
CA ALA A 156 -6.24 9.15 -12.25
C ALA A 156 -7.37 8.74 -11.29
N ASP A 157 -8.56 8.54 -11.83
CA ASP A 157 -9.67 7.89 -11.13
C ASP A 157 -9.86 6.49 -11.74
N PHE A 158 -9.49 5.46 -10.99
CA PHE A 158 -9.54 4.07 -11.45
C PHE A 158 -10.97 3.50 -11.56
N THR A 159 -11.98 4.27 -11.17
CA THR A 159 -13.39 3.93 -11.37
C THR A 159 -13.93 4.46 -12.69
N GLU A 160 -13.20 5.38 -13.35
CA GLU A 160 -13.52 5.95 -14.64
C GLU A 160 -12.82 5.22 -15.80
N ASN A 161 -13.42 5.26 -16.97
CA ASN A 161 -12.79 4.78 -18.19
C ASN A 161 -11.68 5.75 -18.64
N ASN A 162 -10.63 5.20 -19.26
CA ASN A 162 -9.50 5.96 -19.85
C ASN A 162 -8.63 6.70 -18.82
N TRP A 163 -8.55 6.24 -17.57
CA TRP A 163 -7.63 6.79 -16.55
C TRP A 163 -6.17 6.79 -17.02
N GLU A 164 -5.80 5.85 -17.89
CA GLU A 164 -4.45 5.70 -18.46
C GLU A 164 -4.05 6.82 -19.40
N SER A 165 -5.02 7.55 -19.96
CA SER A 165 -4.77 8.62 -20.94
C SER A 165 -3.87 9.70 -20.38
N ASN A 166 -4.03 10.06 -19.09
CA ASN A 166 -3.19 11.04 -18.43
C ASN A 166 -1.75 10.54 -18.26
N LEU A 167 -1.56 9.25 -17.95
CA LEU A 167 -0.23 8.64 -17.86
C LEU A 167 0.44 8.60 -19.25
N ILE A 168 -0.28 8.14 -20.27
CA ILE A 168 0.24 8.06 -21.65
C ILE A 168 0.61 9.44 -22.20
N SER A 169 -0.12 10.49 -21.79
CA SER A 169 0.15 11.87 -22.19
C SER A 169 1.32 12.52 -21.46
N CYS A 170 1.84 11.89 -20.40
CA CYS A 170 3.03 12.37 -19.71
C CYS A 170 4.26 12.08 -20.60
N LEU A 171 5.00 13.12 -20.94
CA LEU A 171 6.14 13.04 -21.89
C LEU A 171 7.24 12.08 -21.43
N GLU A 172 7.41 11.93 -20.15
CA GLU A 172 8.43 11.06 -19.56
C GLU A 172 8.01 9.59 -19.49
N PHE A 173 6.72 9.29 -19.69
CA PHE A 173 6.23 7.91 -19.73
C PHE A 173 6.43 7.30 -21.13
N ASP A 174 7.22 6.25 -21.19
CA ASP A 174 7.56 5.54 -22.43
C ASP A 174 7.02 4.11 -22.39
N GLN A 175 5.98 3.84 -23.17
CA GLN A 175 5.33 2.53 -23.23
C GLN A 175 6.25 1.39 -23.72
N SER A 176 7.42 1.71 -24.26
CA SER A 176 8.42 0.71 -24.67
C SER A 176 9.38 0.30 -23.55
N LYS A 177 9.40 1.03 -22.43
CA LYS A 177 10.29 0.76 -21.29
C LYS A 177 9.66 -0.17 -20.28
N ILE A 178 10.43 -1.16 -19.84
CA ILE A 178 10.01 -2.07 -18.77
C ILE A 178 9.65 -1.27 -17.52
N SER A 179 8.43 -1.49 -17.04
CA SER A 179 7.83 -0.77 -15.92
C SER A 179 7.59 -1.69 -14.71
N PHE A 180 7.71 -1.13 -13.53
CA PHE A 180 7.25 -1.74 -12.28
C PHE A 180 6.01 -0.98 -11.82
N CYS A 181 4.89 -1.68 -11.66
CA CYS A 181 3.60 -1.11 -11.30
C CYS A 181 3.19 -1.62 -9.91
N SER A 182 3.01 -0.74 -8.93
CA SER A 182 2.51 -1.12 -7.61
C SER A 182 1.06 -0.68 -7.41
N LEU A 183 0.21 -1.64 -7.05
CA LEU A 183 -1.22 -1.45 -6.76
C LEU A 183 -1.48 -1.80 -5.29
N LEU A 184 -0.80 -1.11 -4.37
CA LEU A 184 -0.85 -1.42 -2.93
C LEU A 184 -2.06 -0.79 -2.26
N GLY A 185 -2.86 -1.63 -1.58
CA GLY A 185 -4.04 -1.19 -0.83
C GLY A 185 -5.22 -0.72 -1.69
N ILE A 186 -5.25 -1.07 -2.98
CA ILE A 186 -6.33 -0.69 -3.89
C ILE A 186 -7.24 -1.86 -4.25
N SER A 187 -6.73 -3.09 -4.34
CA SER A 187 -7.49 -4.26 -4.79
C SER A 187 -8.74 -4.53 -3.94
N TYR A 188 -8.73 -4.13 -2.69
CA TYR A 188 -9.84 -4.25 -1.74
C TYR A 188 -11.08 -3.44 -2.13
N TYR A 189 -10.87 -2.29 -2.76
CA TYR A 189 -11.89 -1.26 -3.01
C TYR A 189 -12.42 -1.30 -4.44
N LEU A 190 -11.74 -1.99 -5.33
CA LEU A 190 -12.20 -2.21 -6.70
C LEU A 190 -13.10 -3.44 -6.77
N SER A 191 -14.14 -3.39 -7.61
CA SER A 191 -14.86 -4.60 -7.96
C SER A 191 -13.93 -5.59 -8.68
N LYS A 192 -14.23 -6.90 -8.66
CA LYS A 192 -13.45 -7.90 -9.43
C LYS A 192 -13.34 -7.52 -10.91
N ARG A 193 -14.43 -6.97 -11.46
CA ARG A 193 -14.47 -6.50 -12.85
C ARG A 193 -13.52 -5.31 -13.06
N THR A 194 -13.62 -4.28 -12.23
CA THR A 194 -12.77 -3.07 -12.34
C THR A 194 -11.30 -3.42 -12.16
N PHE A 195 -10.97 -4.32 -11.22
CA PHE A 195 -9.59 -4.79 -11.03
C PHE A 195 -9.05 -5.52 -12.27
N ALA A 196 -9.85 -6.42 -12.87
CA ALA A 196 -9.48 -7.11 -14.11
C ALA A 196 -9.29 -6.13 -15.27
N GLU A 197 -10.19 -5.16 -15.41
CA GLU A 197 -10.08 -4.09 -16.42
C GLU A 197 -8.82 -3.25 -16.21
N THR A 198 -8.48 -2.91 -14.96
CA THR A 198 -7.24 -2.19 -14.62
C THR A 198 -5.99 -2.99 -15.01
N LEU A 199 -5.95 -4.30 -14.67
CA LEU A 199 -4.83 -5.16 -15.06
C LEU A 199 -4.67 -5.25 -16.58
N ASN A 200 -5.78 -5.36 -17.28
CA ASN A 200 -5.79 -5.42 -18.75
C ASN A 200 -5.27 -4.10 -19.37
N THR A 201 -5.71 -2.96 -18.85
CA THR A 201 -5.23 -1.64 -19.24
C THR A 201 -3.73 -1.51 -18.99
N ILE A 202 -3.23 -1.88 -17.82
CA ILE A 202 -1.79 -1.88 -17.52
C ILE A 202 -1.06 -2.77 -18.53
N SER A 203 -1.57 -3.98 -18.80
CA SER A 203 -0.97 -4.87 -19.79
C SER A 203 -0.88 -4.23 -21.17
N CYS A 204 -1.84 -3.40 -21.57
CA CYS A 204 -1.80 -2.73 -22.88
C CYS A 204 -0.74 -1.61 -22.97
N ILE A 205 -0.41 -0.96 -21.87
CA ILE A 205 0.46 0.23 -21.86
C ILE A 205 1.91 -0.02 -21.44
N VAL A 206 2.23 -1.23 -20.98
CA VAL A 206 3.61 -1.60 -20.61
C VAL A 206 4.12 -2.77 -21.44
N PRO A 207 5.42 -2.89 -21.75
CA PRO A 207 5.96 -3.98 -22.56
C PRO A 207 6.10 -5.29 -21.77
N LYS A 208 6.34 -6.39 -22.49
CA LYS A 208 6.75 -7.68 -21.93
C LYS A 208 7.92 -7.53 -20.98
N GLY A 209 7.89 -8.27 -19.86
CA GLY A 209 8.88 -8.20 -18.79
C GLY A 209 8.57 -7.16 -17.72
N SER A 210 7.51 -6.33 -17.93
CA SER A 210 7.04 -5.42 -16.89
C SER A 210 6.43 -6.18 -15.72
N VAL A 211 6.52 -5.59 -14.53
CA VAL A 211 6.15 -6.20 -13.26
C VAL A 211 4.94 -5.49 -12.68
N ILE A 212 4.01 -6.24 -12.12
CA ILE A 212 2.96 -5.70 -11.25
C ILE A 212 3.10 -6.32 -9.85
N ILE A 213 2.85 -5.52 -8.82
CA ILE A 213 2.85 -5.97 -7.43
C ILE A 213 1.64 -5.41 -6.70
N PHE A 214 1.00 -6.22 -5.87
CA PHE A 214 -0.17 -5.83 -5.12
C PHE A 214 -0.41 -6.73 -3.90
N ASP A 215 -1.17 -6.23 -2.95
CA ASP A 215 -1.75 -6.97 -1.85
C ASP A 215 -3.24 -7.20 -2.11
N TYR A 216 -3.78 -8.33 -1.67
CA TYR A 216 -5.17 -8.67 -1.92
C TYR A 216 -5.77 -9.53 -0.79
N PRO A 217 -7.10 -9.38 -0.52
CA PRO A 217 -7.79 -10.23 0.45
C PRO A 217 -8.14 -11.58 -0.18
N ASP A 218 -7.93 -12.66 0.57
CA ASP A 218 -8.31 -14.01 0.15
C ASP A 218 -9.84 -14.23 0.18
N GLU A 219 -10.29 -15.39 -0.34
CA GLU A 219 -11.70 -15.74 -0.44
C GLU A 219 -12.45 -15.80 0.90
N ASP A 220 -11.73 -16.01 2.01
CA ASP A 220 -12.32 -16.11 3.34
C ASP A 220 -12.49 -14.74 4.03
N SER A 221 -11.88 -13.68 3.52
CA SER A 221 -11.83 -12.34 4.13
C SER A 221 -13.19 -11.75 4.52
N TYR A 222 -14.23 -12.05 3.75
CA TYR A 222 -15.58 -11.52 3.99
C TYR A 222 -16.60 -12.58 4.35
N THR A 223 -16.13 -13.71 4.86
CA THR A 223 -16.94 -14.86 5.30
C THR A 223 -16.88 -15.03 6.81
N ALA A 224 -17.64 -16.00 7.34
CA ALA A 224 -17.56 -16.36 8.76
C ALA A 224 -16.19 -16.90 9.16
N LYS A 225 -15.39 -17.39 8.21
CA LYS A 225 -14.04 -17.93 8.43
C LYS A 225 -12.95 -16.86 8.58
N ALA A 226 -13.26 -15.61 8.24
CA ALA A 226 -12.29 -14.52 8.39
C ALA A 226 -11.76 -14.45 9.83
N GLY A 227 -10.48 -14.15 9.98
CA GLY A 227 -9.86 -13.88 11.27
C GLY A 227 -10.49 -12.67 11.96
N GLU A 228 -10.45 -12.63 13.30
CA GLU A 228 -11.06 -11.54 14.06
C GLU A 228 -10.46 -10.16 13.72
N ARG A 229 -9.18 -10.10 13.40
CA ARG A 229 -8.52 -8.87 12.97
C ARG A 229 -9.11 -8.38 11.64
N THR A 230 -9.29 -9.28 10.68
CA THR A 230 -9.88 -8.97 9.38
C THR A 230 -11.32 -8.48 9.51
N LYS A 231 -12.16 -9.12 10.34
CA LYS A 231 -13.53 -8.67 10.61
C LYS A 231 -13.58 -7.24 11.14
N LYS A 232 -12.67 -6.91 12.05
CA LYS A 232 -12.58 -5.55 12.63
C LYS A 232 -12.11 -4.52 11.60
N GLN A 233 -11.15 -4.88 10.75
CA GLN A 233 -10.68 -4.00 9.68
C GLN A 233 -11.80 -3.70 8.66
N VAL A 234 -12.55 -4.71 8.26
CA VAL A 234 -13.70 -4.56 7.35
C VAL A 234 -14.76 -3.64 7.96
N ALA A 235 -15.04 -3.80 9.25
CA ALA A 235 -15.98 -2.93 9.96
C ALA A 235 -15.52 -1.46 10.01
N LEU A 236 -14.22 -1.22 10.25
CA LEU A 236 -13.64 0.13 10.25
C LEU A 236 -13.71 0.79 8.86
N ALA A 237 -13.34 0.07 7.81
CA ALA A 237 -13.39 0.57 6.44
C ALA A 237 -14.83 0.93 6.04
N GLY A 238 -15.79 0.09 6.40
CA GLY A 238 -17.23 0.36 6.20
C GLY A 238 -17.71 1.62 6.92
N GLY A 239 -17.23 1.86 8.14
CA GLY A 239 -17.53 3.08 8.90
C GLY A 239 -16.92 4.36 8.31
N ALA A 240 -15.83 4.24 7.55
CA ALA A 240 -15.18 5.35 6.85
C ALA A 240 -15.75 5.61 5.43
N ASN A 241 -16.83 4.95 5.04
CA ASN A 241 -17.40 4.94 3.68
C ASN A 241 -16.44 4.40 2.59
N GLU A 242 -15.40 3.69 2.97
CA GLU A 242 -14.45 3.03 2.07
C GLU A 242 -14.70 1.51 2.12
N LYS A 243 -15.82 1.09 1.55
CA LYS A 243 -16.27 -0.31 1.61
C LYS A 243 -15.34 -1.22 0.80
N MET A 244 -14.86 -2.29 1.43
CA MET A 244 -14.14 -3.36 0.75
C MET A 244 -15.11 -4.20 -0.08
N LEU A 245 -14.77 -4.46 -1.36
CA LEU A 245 -15.68 -5.02 -2.36
C LEU A 245 -15.28 -6.41 -2.86
N ALA A 246 -13.99 -6.67 -2.97
CA ALA A 246 -13.49 -7.87 -3.65
C ALA A 246 -12.53 -8.68 -2.79
N SER A 247 -12.62 -10.00 -2.95
CA SER A 247 -11.68 -11.00 -2.42
C SER A 247 -11.46 -12.08 -3.49
N TYR A 248 -10.34 -12.77 -3.44
CA TYR A 248 -9.95 -13.72 -4.49
C TYR A 248 -9.41 -14.99 -3.91
N SER A 249 -9.85 -16.15 -4.43
CA SER A 249 -9.07 -17.36 -4.27
C SER A 249 -7.80 -17.29 -5.13
N TYR A 250 -6.78 -18.06 -4.78
CA TYR A 250 -5.55 -18.14 -5.59
C TYR A 250 -5.82 -18.51 -7.04
N SER A 251 -6.76 -19.45 -7.28
CA SER A 251 -7.12 -19.87 -8.63
C SER A 251 -7.82 -18.78 -9.43
N GLU A 252 -8.76 -18.04 -8.82
CA GLU A 252 -9.39 -16.90 -9.46
C GLU A 252 -8.37 -15.83 -9.83
N LEU A 253 -7.49 -15.47 -8.88
CA LEU A 253 -6.45 -14.48 -9.12
C LEU A 253 -5.53 -14.89 -10.27
N LYS A 254 -5.08 -16.15 -10.28
CA LYS A 254 -4.23 -16.70 -11.34
C LYS A 254 -4.89 -16.58 -12.71
N ASN A 255 -6.20 -16.85 -12.80
CA ASN A 255 -6.94 -16.73 -14.06
C ASN A 255 -7.05 -15.26 -14.50
N VAL A 256 -7.44 -14.35 -13.61
CA VAL A 256 -7.53 -12.90 -13.91
C VAL A 256 -6.19 -12.34 -14.40
N LEU A 257 -5.09 -12.75 -13.78
CA LEU A 257 -3.74 -12.35 -14.20
C LEU A 257 -3.39 -12.93 -15.58
N ALA A 258 -3.66 -14.22 -15.81
CA ALA A 258 -3.38 -14.88 -17.08
C ALA A 258 -4.17 -14.25 -18.25
N ASP A 259 -5.44 -13.92 -18.02
CA ASP A 259 -6.30 -13.24 -18.99
C ASP A 259 -5.76 -11.85 -19.39
N SER A 260 -5.00 -11.23 -18.46
CA SER A 260 -4.31 -9.95 -18.68
C SER A 260 -2.83 -10.09 -19.09
N ASN A 261 -2.40 -11.28 -19.51
CA ASN A 261 -1.02 -11.62 -19.90
C ASN A 261 0.02 -11.46 -18.78
N PHE A 262 -0.36 -11.62 -17.50
CA PHE A 262 0.55 -11.65 -16.38
C PHE A 262 0.68 -13.07 -15.82
N LEU A 263 1.90 -13.45 -15.47
CA LEU A 263 2.20 -14.71 -14.80
C LEU A 263 2.68 -14.46 -13.38
N ILE A 264 2.14 -15.17 -12.40
CA ILE A 264 2.58 -15.06 -11.00
C ILE A 264 4.04 -15.52 -10.92
N TYR A 265 4.90 -14.64 -10.43
CA TYR A 265 6.31 -14.92 -10.16
C TYR A 265 6.54 -15.20 -8.67
N GLU A 266 5.90 -14.43 -7.80
CA GLU A 266 5.96 -14.63 -6.35
C GLU A 266 4.56 -14.43 -5.75
N HIS A 267 4.21 -15.30 -4.83
CA HIS A 267 2.98 -15.22 -4.07
C HIS A 267 3.28 -15.53 -2.61
N LEU A 268 2.85 -14.68 -1.69
CA LEU A 268 3.12 -14.83 -0.27
C LEU A 268 1.81 -14.87 0.51
N THR A 269 1.64 -15.92 1.27
CA THR A 269 0.61 -16.08 2.30
C THR A 269 0.95 -15.28 3.55
N PRO A 270 -0.01 -15.03 4.48
CA PRO A 270 0.26 -14.33 5.74
C PRO A 270 1.43 -14.92 6.55
N ASN A 271 1.56 -16.24 6.57
CA ASN A 271 2.67 -16.91 7.28
C ASN A 271 4.01 -16.61 6.61
N GLU A 272 4.09 -16.69 5.28
CA GLU A 272 5.30 -16.38 4.54
C GLU A 272 5.68 -14.91 4.64
N ILE A 273 4.69 -13.99 4.62
CA ILE A 273 4.90 -12.57 4.86
C ILE A 273 5.51 -12.35 6.25
N THR A 274 4.95 -13.00 7.28
CA THR A 274 5.46 -12.91 8.66
C THR A 274 6.91 -13.40 8.74
N GLU A 275 7.22 -14.55 8.18
CA GLU A 275 8.56 -15.12 8.17
C GLU A 275 9.56 -14.25 7.41
N GLN A 276 9.17 -13.66 6.28
CA GLN A 276 10.10 -12.90 5.44
C GLN A 276 10.34 -11.47 5.92
N TYR A 277 9.29 -10.80 6.44
CA TYR A 277 9.35 -9.36 6.71
C TYR A 277 9.29 -9.00 8.20
N PHE A 278 8.65 -9.81 9.04
CA PHE A 278 8.50 -9.49 10.47
C PHE A 278 9.41 -10.31 11.39
N LYS A 279 9.93 -11.45 10.95
CA LYS A 279 10.73 -12.35 11.78
C LYS A 279 11.92 -11.68 12.46
N LYS A 280 12.67 -10.86 11.72
CA LYS A 280 13.84 -10.14 12.27
C LYS A 280 13.41 -9.17 13.35
N TYR A 281 12.38 -8.37 13.08
CA TYR A 281 11.80 -7.43 14.03
C TYR A 281 11.31 -8.16 15.28
N ASN A 282 10.52 -9.22 15.14
CA ASN A 282 9.95 -9.98 16.23
C ASN A 282 11.02 -10.62 17.13
N LYS A 283 12.14 -11.06 16.57
CA LYS A 283 13.27 -11.59 17.33
C LYS A 283 13.91 -10.52 18.23
N LEU A 284 13.92 -9.27 17.78
CA LEU A 284 14.50 -8.14 18.52
C LEU A 284 13.49 -7.49 19.47
N ASN A 285 12.18 -7.67 19.22
CA ASN A 285 11.08 -7.09 19.97
C ASN A 285 10.08 -8.19 20.43
N PRO A 286 10.49 -9.14 21.28
CA PRO A 286 9.66 -10.30 21.63
C PRO A 286 8.39 -9.93 22.40
N GLU A 287 8.38 -8.80 23.11
CA GLU A 287 7.21 -8.30 23.87
C GLU A 287 6.15 -7.65 22.97
N HIS A 288 6.52 -7.23 21.77
CA HIS A 288 5.68 -6.53 20.79
C HIS A 288 5.79 -7.13 19.39
N PRO A 289 5.48 -8.42 19.22
CA PRO A 289 5.60 -9.06 17.92
C PRO A 289 4.51 -8.56 16.95
N ILE A 290 4.89 -8.35 15.71
CA ILE A 290 3.97 -8.02 14.62
C ILE A 290 3.85 -9.24 13.70
N THR A 291 2.63 -9.59 13.32
CA THR A 291 2.36 -10.65 12.34
C THR A 291 1.57 -10.08 11.17
N ALA A 292 1.80 -10.62 9.99
CA ALA A 292 1.01 -10.25 8.82
C ALA A 292 -0.49 -10.40 9.11
N PHE A 293 -1.29 -9.62 8.40
CA PHE A 293 -2.74 -9.65 8.58
C PHE A 293 -3.30 -10.96 8.05
N ASP A 294 -4.14 -11.60 8.83
CA ASP A 294 -4.89 -12.80 8.40
C ASP A 294 -5.66 -12.47 7.12
N ASN A 295 -5.75 -13.41 6.21
CA ASN A 295 -6.49 -13.23 4.96
C ASN A 295 -5.94 -12.16 3.98
N VAL A 296 -4.71 -11.66 4.16
CA VAL A 296 -4.07 -10.73 3.22
C VAL A 296 -2.85 -11.41 2.61
N ASN A 297 -2.86 -11.55 1.29
CA ASN A 297 -1.76 -12.13 0.52
C ASN A 297 -1.04 -11.05 -0.29
N TYR A 298 0.23 -11.30 -0.63
CA TYR A 298 0.99 -10.46 -1.56
C TYR A 298 1.26 -11.21 -2.85
N CYS A 299 1.18 -10.50 -3.96
CA CYS A 299 1.43 -11.07 -5.28
C CYS A 299 2.36 -10.16 -6.10
N LEU A 300 3.34 -10.77 -6.73
CA LEU A 300 4.15 -10.18 -7.78
C LEU A 300 3.95 -11.01 -9.04
N ALA A 301 3.59 -10.34 -10.14
CA ALA A 301 3.41 -10.99 -11.43
C ALA A 301 4.18 -10.25 -12.52
N VAL A 302 4.59 -10.97 -13.55
CA VAL A 302 5.40 -10.47 -14.65
C VAL A 302 4.63 -10.62 -15.95
N LYS A 303 4.64 -9.59 -16.78
CA LYS A 303 4.03 -9.62 -18.12
C LYS A 303 4.78 -10.57 -19.04
N SER A 304 4.07 -11.55 -19.59
CA SER A 304 4.59 -12.61 -20.48
C SER A 304 4.77 -12.15 -21.94
#